data_8057a6b7a74f0fbac41405da0b04c0fa
#
_entry.id   8057a6b7a74f0fbac41405da0b04c0fa
#
_cell.length_a   1.000
_cell.length_b   1.000
_cell.length_c   1.000
_cell.angle_alpha   90.00
_cell.angle_beta   90.00
_cell.angle_gamma   90.00
#
_symmetry.space_group_name_H-M   'P 1'
#
loop_
_entity.id
_entity.type
_entity.pdbx_description
1 polymer ?
#
loop_
_entity_poly.entity_id
_entity_poly.type
_entity_poly.pdbx_seq_one_letter_code
_entity_poly.pdbx_strand_id
1 'polypeptide(L)'
;SLRRKGIISARPLDVWLPSTYDGKRKHAVLYMYDGQMLFDANSTWNHQEWRVDEIMDSLIAIKTTLPTIIVALHHGGVTRNFEYFPQKPFQTLRAKFSDSTMAEIASRYGSDTAFPVKSDAYLHYMVDIVKPIVDTTFQVYTDKSATAVAGSSMGGLMSMYAIGEYPEVF
;
A
#
# COMPACT_ATOMS: atom_id res chain seq x y z
N SER A 1 8.55 -9.44 -17.89
CA SER A 1 9.35 -9.00 -16.74
C SER A 1 9.71 -7.53 -16.95
N LEU A 2 8.96 -6.63 -16.33
CA LEU A 2 9.19 -5.18 -16.36
C LEU A 2 10.31 -4.80 -15.36
N ARG A 3 11.53 -5.16 -15.66
CA ARG A 3 12.70 -4.64 -14.92
C ARG A 3 13.09 -3.27 -15.51
N ARG A 4 12.49 -2.19 -15.00
CA ARG A 4 13.05 -0.84 -15.18
C ARG A 4 13.95 -0.50 -14.00
N LYS A 5 15.16 0.03 -14.24
CA LYS A 5 16.14 0.49 -13.23
C LYS A 5 15.46 1.52 -12.30
N GLY A 6 15.58 1.32 -11.00
CA GLY A 6 15.06 2.24 -9.96
C GLY A 6 13.70 1.89 -9.39
N ILE A 7 13.11 0.76 -9.75
CA ILE A 7 11.76 0.33 -9.39
C ILE A 7 11.86 -0.72 -8.27
N ILE A 8 10.82 -0.76 -7.43
CA ILE A 8 10.59 -1.80 -6.44
C ILE A 8 10.65 -3.19 -7.07
N SER A 9 11.14 -4.17 -6.30
CA SER A 9 11.17 -5.57 -6.72
C SER A 9 9.76 -6.08 -7.05
N ALA A 10 9.66 -6.99 -8.01
CA ALA A 10 8.43 -7.73 -8.26
C ALA A 10 7.95 -8.41 -6.97
N ARG A 11 6.67 -8.30 -6.68
CA ARG A 11 6.05 -8.79 -5.45
C ARG A 11 4.65 -9.30 -5.71
N PRO A 12 4.11 -10.14 -4.83
CA PRO A 12 2.71 -10.55 -4.89
C PRO A 12 1.78 -9.35 -4.79
N LEU A 13 0.64 -9.47 -5.41
CA LEU A 13 -0.50 -8.57 -5.31
C LEU A 13 -1.72 -9.46 -5.16
N ASP A 14 -2.42 -9.35 -4.04
CA ASP A 14 -3.66 -10.07 -3.84
C ASP A 14 -4.83 -9.11 -4.01
N VAL A 15 -5.89 -9.59 -4.64
CA VAL A 15 -7.14 -8.85 -4.79
C VAL A 15 -8.26 -9.68 -4.20
N TRP A 16 -8.81 -9.20 -3.09
CA TRP A 16 -9.98 -9.81 -2.50
C TRP A 16 -11.26 -9.24 -3.12
N LEU A 17 -12.17 -10.13 -3.46
CA LEU A 17 -13.49 -9.80 -4.00
C LEU A 17 -14.57 -10.18 -2.98
N PRO A 18 -15.51 -9.28 -2.65
CA PRO A 18 -16.58 -9.60 -1.72
C PRO A 18 -17.46 -10.74 -2.26
N SER A 19 -18.12 -11.45 -1.37
CA SER A 19 -19.02 -12.57 -1.71
C SER A 19 -20.15 -12.15 -2.69
N THR A 20 -20.46 -10.86 -2.74
CA THR A 20 -21.45 -10.27 -3.64
C THR A 20 -20.92 -9.85 -5.01
N TYR A 21 -19.61 -10.05 -5.28
CA TYR A 21 -19.01 -9.66 -6.56
C TYR A 21 -19.50 -10.56 -7.70
N ASP A 22 -20.15 -9.96 -8.69
CA ASP A 22 -20.78 -10.67 -9.82
C ASP A 22 -20.12 -10.38 -11.19
N GLY A 23 -19.04 -9.58 -11.19
CA GLY A 23 -18.36 -9.15 -12.41
C GLY A 23 -19.16 -8.20 -13.30
N LYS A 24 -20.30 -7.68 -12.85
CA LYS A 24 -21.19 -6.78 -13.61
C LYS A 24 -21.35 -5.42 -12.96
N ARG A 25 -21.57 -5.39 -11.65
CA ARG A 25 -21.73 -4.15 -10.89
C ARG A 25 -20.38 -3.59 -10.51
N LYS A 26 -20.25 -2.27 -10.60
CA LYS A 26 -19.03 -1.58 -10.18
C LYS A 26 -18.91 -1.53 -8.67
N HIS A 27 -17.69 -1.68 -8.19
CA HIS A 27 -17.29 -1.66 -6.78
C HIS A 27 -16.33 -0.49 -6.50
N ALA A 28 -16.33 0.02 -5.30
CA ALA A 28 -15.25 0.88 -4.82
C ALA A 28 -13.96 0.06 -4.66
N VAL A 29 -12.83 0.73 -4.56
CA VAL A 29 -11.52 0.08 -4.40
C VAL A 29 -10.82 0.62 -3.16
N LEU A 30 -10.44 -0.29 -2.27
CA LEU A 30 -9.58 0.01 -1.12
C LEU A 30 -8.20 -0.60 -1.33
N TYR A 31 -7.19 0.23 -1.53
CA TYR A 31 -5.80 -0.18 -1.54
C TYR A 31 -5.27 -0.23 -0.11
N MET A 32 -4.77 -1.38 0.34
CA MET A 32 -4.23 -1.54 1.69
C MET A 32 -2.78 -1.94 1.66
N TYR A 33 -1.96 -1.19 2.40
CA TYR A 33 -0.56 -1.54 2.65
C TYR A 33 -0.44 -2.73 3.59
N ASP A 34 0.75 -3.35 3.61
CA ASP A 34 1.03 -4.57 4.38
C ASP A 34 0.13 -5.75 3.96
N GLY A 35 -0.04 -5.93 2.65
CA GLY A 35 -0.96 -6.87 2.03
C GLY A 35 -0.89 -8.29 2.57
N GLN A 36 0.31 -8.76 2.94
CA GLN A 36 0.54 -10.08 3.54
C GLN A 36 -0.08 -10.24 4.94
N MET A 37 -0.57 -9.15 5.58
CA MET A 37 -1.18 -9.20 6.90
C MET A 37 -2.71 -9.29 6.87
N LEU A 38 -3.35 -9.19 5.69
CA LEU A 38 -4.76 -8.85 5.60
C LEU A 38 -5.70 -10.06 5.75
N PHE A 39 -5.37 -11.22 5.15
CA PHE A 39 -6.35 -12.27 4.84
C PHE A 39 -6.00 -13.67 5.36
N ASP A 40 -4.79 -13.94 5.78
CA ASP A 40 -4.37 -15.29 6.21
C ASP A 40 -3.30 -15.20 7.30
N ALA A 41 -3.66 -15.69 8.48
CA ALA A 41 -2.76 -15.74 9.63
C ALA A 41 -1.48 -16.56 9.37
N ASN A 42 -1.52 -17.55 8.48
CA ASN A 42 -0.34 -18.35 8.14
C ASN A 42 0.68 -17.56 7.31
N SER A 43 0.25 -16.52 6.60
CA SER A 43 1.13 -15.66 5.82
C SER A 43 1.79 -14.54 6.65
N THR A 44 1.30 -14.31 7.88
CA THR A 44 1.78 -13.22 8.74
C THR A 44 2.94 -13.67 9.62
N TRP A 45 3.86 -12.72 9.92
CA TRP A 45 5.03 -13.00 10.77
C TRP A 45 4.68 -13.35 12.23
N ASN A 46 3.51 -12.93 12.71
CA ASN A 46 3.03 -13.14 14.08
C ASN A 46 1.83 -14.10 14.16
N HIS A 47 1.51 -14.77 13.07
CA HIS A 47 0.34 -15.67 12.96
C HIS A 47 -1.00 -15.00 13.34
N GLN A 48 -1.11 -13.70 13.06
CA GLN A 48 -2.34 -12.92 13.27
C GLN A 48 -2.64 -12.12 12.01
N GLU A 49 -3.75 -12.38 11.40
CA GLU A 49 -4.28 -11.59 10.27
C GLU A 49 -5.13 -10.43 10.77
N TRP A 50 -5.36 -9.46 9.89
CA TRP A 50 -6.22 -8.32 10.21
C TRP A 50 -7.69 -8.59 9.92
N ARG A 51 -8.02 -9.70 9.29
CA ARG A 51 -9.39 -10.15 8.98
C ARG A 51 -10.19 -9.11 8.19
N VAL A 52 -9.55 -8.46 7.25
CA VAL A 52 -10.14 -7.33 6.52
C VAL A 52 -11.25 -7.80 5.59
N ASP A 53 -11.12 -8.99 5.04
CA ASP A 53 -12.09 -9.66 4.16
C ASP A 53 -13.40 -9.99 4.88
N GLU A 54 -13.35 -10.66 6.02
CA GLU A 54 -14.56 -11.01 6.78
C GLU A 54 -15.27 -9.77 7.32
N ILE A 55 -14.49 -8.77 7.76
CA ILE A 55 -15.05 -7.52 8.26
C ILE A 55 -15.70 -6.76 7.10
N MET A 56 -15.04 -6.66 5.94
CA MET A 56 -15.58 -5.98 4.78
C MET A 56 -16.86 -6.65 4.26
N ASP A 57 -16.88 -7.98 4.13
CA ASP A 57 -18.09 -8.73 3.75
C ASP A 57 -19.26 -8.44 4.72
N SER A 58 -18.98 -8.43 6.01
CA SER A 58 -19.98 -8.11 7.04
C SER A 58 -20.53 -6.69 6.88
N LEU A 59 -19.67 -5.69 6.67
CA LEU A 59 -20.07 -4.30 6.49
C LEU A 59 -20.87 -4.09 5.21
N ILE A 60 -20.53 -4.78 4.13
CA ILE A 60 -21.29 -4.76 2.87
C ILE A 60 -22.67 -5.39 3.07
N ALA A 61 -22.74 -6.54 3.76
CA ALA A 61 -23.99 -7.26 4.01
C ALA A 61 -25.02 -6.42 4.81
N ILE A 62 -24.56 -5.67 5.80
CA ILE A 62 -25.42 -4.76 6.59
C ILE A 62 -25.56 -3.37 5.96
N LYS A 63 -25.02 -3.15 4.76
CA LYS A 63 -25.13 -1.91 3.97
C LYS A 63 -24.57 -0.66 4.66
N THR A 64 -23.57 -0.80 5.48
CA THR A 64 -22.87 0.33 6.13
C THR A 64 -21.73 0.88 5.29
N THR A 65 -21.30 0.13 4.26
CA THR A 65 -20.32 0.58 3.28
C THR A 65 -20.77 0.25 1.86
N LEU A 66 -20.13 0.88 0.88
CA LEU A 66 -20.30 0.52 -0.53
C LEU A 66 -19.70 -0.86 -0.77
N PRO A 67 -20.23 -1.63 -1.75
CA PRO A 67 -19.54 -2.80 -2.25
C PRO A 67 -18.13 -2.43 -2.68
N THR A 68 -17.12 -3.03 -2.05
CA THR A 68 -15.71 -2.64 -2.16
C THR A 68 -14.85 -3.86 -2.41
N ILE A 69 -13.91 -3.81 -3.35
CA ILE A 69 -12.81 -4.78 -3.47
C ILE A 69 -11.61 -4.28 -2.66
N ILE A 70 -10.78 -5.19 -2.18
CA ILE A 70 -9.55 -4.85 -1.45
C ILE A 70 -8.35 -5.28 -2.27
N VAL A 71 -7.46 -4.34 -2.55
CA VAL A 71 -6.19 -4.56 -3.23
C VAL A 71 -5.08 -4.56 -2.19
N ALA A 72 -4.56 -5.73 -1.89
CA ALA A 72 -3.54 -5.97 -0.88
C ALA A 72 -2.14 -5.69 -1.43
N LEU A 73 -1.55 -4.58 -1.05
CA LEU A 73 -0.25 -4.12 -1.50
C LEU A 73 0.85 -4.69 -0.59
N HIS A 74 1.57 -5.71 -1.06
CA HIS A 74 2.66 -6.29 -0.29
C HIS A 74 3.86 -5.35 -0.23
N HIS A 75 4.55 -5.32 0.90
CA HIS A 75 5.87 -4.69 1.04
C HIS A 75 7.00 -5.67 0.69
N GLY A 76 8.20 -5.16 0.48
CA GLY A 76 9.38 -5.94 0.12
C GLY A 76 10.12 -6.60 1.30
N GLY A 77 9.45 -6.91 2.40
CA GLY A 77 10.09 -7.47 3.59
C GLY A 77 11.01 -6.47 4.27
N VAL A 78 12.31 -6.73 4.25
CA VAL A 78 13.33 -5.86 4.86
C VAL A 78 13.34 -4.43 4.31
N THR A 79 12.80 -4.22 3.12
CA THR A 79 12.72 -2.88 2.50
C THR A 79 11.49 -2.07 2.91
N ARG A 80 10.56 -2.65 3.70
CA ARG A 80 9.29 -2.02 4.08
C ARG A 80 9.46 -0.60 4.61
N ASN A 81 10.38 -0.40 5.55
CA ASN A 81 10.58 0.92 6.15
C ASN A 81 11.04 1.97 5.13
N PHE A 82 11.86 1.57 4.16
CA PHE A 82 12.34 2.46 3.11
C PHE A 82 11.28 2.73 2.03
N GLU A 83 10.37 1.79 1.82
CA GLU A 83 9.27 1.91 0.87
C GLU A 83 8.13 2.76 1.42
N TYR A 84 7.92 2.78 2.75
CA TYR A 84 6.78 3.44 3.38
C TYR A 84 7.13 4.78 4.07
N PHE A 85 8.41 5.13 4.15
CA PHE A 85 8.81 6.41 4.74
C PHE A 85 8.64 7.55 3.72
N PRO A 86 7.86 8.61 4.00
CA PRO A 86 7.60 9.70 3.06
C PRO A 86 8.87 10.37 2.55
N GLN A 87 9.16 10.27 1.26
CA GLN A 87 10.45 10.65 0.67
C GLN A 87 10.70 12.15 0.68
N LYS A 88 9.76 12.96 0.22
CA LYS A 88 9.94 14.42 0.14
C LYS A 88 10.08 15.07 1.53
N PRO A 89 9.22 14.77 2.53
CA PRO A 89 9.43 15.22 3.90
C PRO A 89 10.77 14.75 4.47
N PHE A 90 11.17 13.51 4.21
CA PHE A 90 12.46 12.98 4.66
C PHE A 90 13.63 13.77 4.05
N GLN A 91 13.63 14.06 2.77
CA GLN A 91 14.68 14.84 2.11
C GLN A 91 14.83 16.23 2.73
N THR A 92 13.71 16.88 3.08
CA THR A 92 13.71 18.17 3.77
C THR A 92 14.31 18.07 5.18
N LEU A 93 13.97 17.01 5.91
CA LEU A 93 14.50 16.76 7.26
C LEU A 93 15.96 16.32 7.22
N ARG A 94 16.36 15.50 6.24
CA ARG A 94 17.73 14.99 6.08
C ARG A 94 18.78 16.11 6.12
N ALA A 95 18.47 17.25 5.50
CA ALA A 95 19.37 18.40 5.46
C ALA A 95 19.64 19.02 6.86
N LYS A 96 18.85 18.67 7.88
CA LYS A 96 18.98 19.15 9.25
C LYS A 96 19.78 18.22 10.16
N PHE A 97 20.13 17.04 9.69
CA PHE A 97 20.84 16.03 10.49
C PHE A 97 22.27 15.84 10.01
N SER A 98 23.17 15.55 10.96
CA SER A 98 24.55 15.14 10.62
C SER A 98 24.58 13.76 9.97
N ASP A 99 25.65 13.46 9.28
CA ASP A 99 25.83 12.13 8.65
C ASP A 99 25.92 11.03 9.71
N SER A 100 26.50 11.30 10.89
CA SER A 100 26.51 10.35 12.01
C SER A 100 25.12 10.04 12.54
N THR A 101 24.27 11.05 12.69
CA THR A 101 22.85 10.86 13.08
C THR A 101 22.11 10.04 12.04
N MET A 102 22.34 10.30 10.76
CA MET A 102 21.70 9.55 9.69
C MET A 102 22.17 8.10 9.62
N ALA A 103 23.46 7.83 9.87
CA ALA A 103 23.97 6.47 9.95
C ALA A 103 23.34 5.70 11.14
N GLU A 104 23.18 6.34 12.29
CA GLU A 104 22.48 5.75 13.44
C GLU A 104 21.02 5.41 13.13
N ILE A 105 20.30 6.33 12.50
CA ILE A 105 18.92 6.10 12.06
C ILE A 105 18.88 4.93 11.08
N ALA A 106 19.73 4.93 10.05
CA ALA A 106 19.79 3.87 9.05
C ALA A 106 20.02 2.48 9.69
N SER A 107 20.96 2.39 10.63
CA SER A 107 21.27 1.16 11.35
C SER A 107 20.06 0.62 12.12
N ARG A 108 19.27 1.47 12.76
CA ARG A 108 18.04 1.07 13.48
C ARG A 108 16.98 0.46 12.56
N TYR A 109 17.02 0.78 11.27
CA TYR A 109 16.09 0.26 10.25
C TYR A 109 16.74 -0.78 9.32
N GLY A 110 17.90 -1.33 9.72
CA GLY A 110 18.54 -2.43 9.01
C GLY A 110 19.32 -2.04 7.76
N SER A 111 19.83 -0.80 7.71
CA SER A 111 20.72 -0.35 6.63
C SER A 111 22.09 0.05 7.19
N ASP A 112 23.17 -0.46 6.60
CA ASP A 112 24.53 -0.24 7.10
C ASP A 112 25.13 1.10 6.65
N THR A 113 24.61 1.74 5.60
CA THR A 113 25.28 2.89 4.98
C THR A 113 24.38 4.10 4.72
N ALA A 114 23.10 3.90 4.48
CA ALA A 114 22.15 4.96 4.15
C ALA A 114 20.73 4.54 4.45
N PHE A 115 19.83 5.52 4.61
CA PHE A 115 18.38 5.30 4.66
C PHE A 115 17.81 5.49 3.24
N PRO A 116 17.78 4.45 2.39
CA PRO A 116 17.45 4.57 0.97
C PRO A 116 15.93 4.63 0.78
N VAL A 117 15.31 5.76 1.10
CA VAL A 117 13.86 5.97 0.94
C VAL A 117 13.44 5.79 -0.52
N LYS A 118 12.36 5.03 -0.73
CA LYS A 118 11.84 4.65 -2.05
C LYS A 118 10.31 4.80 -2.16
N SER A 119 9.71 5.60 -1.30
CA SER A 119 8.25 5.73 -1.27
C SER A 119 7.67 6.34 -2.55
N ASP A 120 8.39 7.28 -3.19
CA ASP A 120 7.96 7.79 -4.50
C ASP A 120 7.90 6.68 -5.55
N ALA A 121 8.91 5.80 -5.59
CA ALA A 121 8.90 4.66 -6.49
C ALA A 121 7.76 3.66 -6.16
N TYR A 122 7.44 3.51 -4.87
CA TYR A 122 6.33 2.67 -4.44
C TYR A 122 4.97 3.27 -4.83
N LEU A 123 4.80 4.59 -4.70
CA LEU A 123 3.59 5.28 -5.16
C LEU A 123 3.42 5.18 -6.67
N HIS A 124 4.49 5.38 -7.45
CA HIS A 124 4.47 5.15 -8.89
C HIS A 124 4.05 3.71 -9.25
N TYR A 125 4.58 2.72 -8.53
CA TYR A 125 4.14 1.34 -8.73
C TYR A 125 2.64 1.18 -8.47
N MET A 126 2.14 1.72 -7.37
CA MET A 126 0.72 1.62 -7.01
C MET A 126 -0.18 2.35 -8.02
N VAL A 127 0.15 3.59 -8.36
CA VAL A 127 -0.71 4.46 -9.16
C VAL A 127 -0.58 4.19 -10.66
N ASP A 128 0.64 3.96 -11.16
CA ASP A 128 0.88 3.86 -12.59
C ASP A 128 0.87 2.43 -13.12
N ILE A 129 0.96 1.43 -12.23
CA ILE A 129 0.99 0.02 -12.62
C ILE A 129 -0.18 -0.75 -12.01
N VAL A 130 -0.30 -0.76 -10.67
CA VAL A 130 -1.32 -1.58 -10.00
C VAL A 130 -2.72 -1.06 -10.30
N LYS A 131 -2.95 0.25 -10.11
CA LYS A 131 -4.28 0.83 -10.32
C LYS A 131 -4.81 0.61 -11.74
N PRO A 132 -4.08 0.87 -12.83
CA PRO A 132 -4.56 0.57 -14.18
C PRO A 132 -4.87 -0.91 -14.43
N ILE A 133 -4.10 -1.83 -13.82
CA ILE A 133 -4.39 -3.26 -13.91
C ILE A 133 -5.71 -3.58 -13.21
N VAL A 134 -5.92 -3.07 -12.01
CA VAL A 134 -7.17 -3.26 -11.25
C VAL A 134 -8.35 -2.67 -12.01
N ASP A 135 -8.23 -1.43 -12.47
CA ASP A 135 -9.27 -0.69 -13.19
C ASP A 135 -9.71 -1.38 -14.48
N THR A 136 -8.81 -2.11 -15.13
CA THR A 136 -9.11 -2.84 -16.39
C THR A 136 -9.52 -4.29 -16.19
N THR A 137 -9.15 -4.89 -15.07
CA THR A 137 -9.40 -6.30 -14.77
C THR A 137 -10.74 -6.53 -14.09
N PHE A 138 -11.12 -5.60 -13.20
CA PHE A 138 -12.30 -5.75 -12.35
C PHE A 138 -13.36 -4.69 -12.67
N GLN A 139 -14.62 -4.99 -12.34
CA GLN A 139 -15.71 -4.03 -12.45
C GLN A 139 -15.65 -3.06 -11.27
N VAL A 140 -14.94 -1.93 -11.45
CA VAL A 140 -14.70 -0.93 -10.42
C VAL A 140 -15.04 0.49 -10.90
N TYR A 141 -15.31 1.37 -9.94
CA TYR A 141 -15.24 2.81 -10.17
C TYR A 141 -13.77 3.22 -10.22
N THR A 142 -13.42 4.09 -11.15
CA THR A 142 -12.01 4.50 -11.38
C THR A 142 -11.68 5.88 -10.84
N ASP A 143 -12.72 6.61 -10.38
CA ASP A 143 -12.58 7.96 -9.87
C ASP A 143 -12.24 7.99 -8.36
N LYS A 144 -11.70 9.11 -7.91
CA LYS A 144 -11.23 9.28 -6.53
C LYS A 144 -12.33 9.17 -5.46
N SER A 145 -13.60 9.42 -5.83
CA SER A 145 -14.71 9.34 -4.87
C SER A 145 -15.01 7.91 -4.43
N ALA A 146 -14.48 6.93 -5.18
CA ALA A 146 -14.63 5.50 -4.89
C ALA A 146 -13.28 4.77 -4.79
N THR A 147 -12.18 5.53 -4.65
CA THR A 147 -10.82 5.00 -4.48
C THR A 147 -10.27 5.43 -3.13
N ALA A 148 -9.92 4.48 -2.29
CA ALA A 148 -9.37 4.75 -0.97
C ALA A 148 -8.04 4.04 -0.76
N VAL A 149 -7.24 4.55 0.16
CA VAL A 149 -5.97 3.95 0.59
C VAL A 149 -5.92 3.88 2.11
N ALA A 150 -5.41 2.78 2.65
CA ALA A 150 -5.31 2.56 4.08
C ALA A 150 -4.08 1.73 4.46
N GLY A 151 -3.68 1.82 5.72
CA GLY A 151 -2.60 1.03 6.30
C GLY A 151 -2.41 1.32 7.77
N SER A 152 -1.63 0.49 8.45
CA SER A 152 -1.30 0.62 9.87
C SER A 152 0.12 1.13 10.06
N SER A 153 0.37 1.93 11.13
CA SER A 153 1.71 2.40 11.48
C SER A 153 2.38 3.12 10.29
N MET A 154 3.51 2.61 9.81
CA MET A 154 4.18 3.11 8.60
C MET A 154 3.27 3.07 7.36
N GLY A 155 2.38 2.08 7.24
CA GLY A 155 1.38 2.03 6.18
C GLY A 155 0.37 3.16 6.27
N GLY A 156 -0.02 3.57 7.48
CA GLY A 156 -0.86 4.77 7.70
C GLY A 156 -0.15 6.06 7.28
N LEU A 157 1.15 6.19 7.63
CA LEU A 157 1.97 7.32 7.19
C LEU A 157 2.09 7.37 5.66
N MET A 158 2.27 6.20 5.03
CA MET A 158 2.32 6.08 3.57
C MET A 158 0.97 6.41 2.92
N SER A 159 -0.15 6.08 3.58
CA SER A 159 -1.49 6.46 3.11
C SER A 159 -1.67 7.99 3.08
N MET A 160 -1.24 8.68 4.12
CA MET A 160 -1.25 10.15 4.15
C MET A 160 -0.36 10.74 3.06
N TYR A 161 0.80 10.14 2.84
CA TYR A 161 1.73 10.56 1.79
C TYR A 161 1.13 10.34 0.40
N ALA A 162 0.47 9.20 0.16
CA ALA A 162 -0.22 8.91 -1.09
C ALA A 162 -1.30 9.94 -1.42
N ILE A 163 -2.14 10.30 -0.45
CA ILE A 163 -3.19 11.32 -0.62
C ILE A 163 -2.57 12.70 -0.93
N GLY A 164 -1.46 13.04 -0.27
CA GLY A 164 -0.77 14.32 -0.51
C GLY A 164 -0.10 14.41 -1.88
N GLU A 165 0.45 13.30 -2.39
CA GLU A 165 1.15 13.26 -3.68
C GLU A 165 0.22 13.04 -4.89
N TYR A 166 -0.92 12.37 -4.67
CA TYR A 166 -1.90 12.00 -5.72
C TYR A 166 -3.34 12.34 -5.31
N PRO A 167 -3.63 13.62 -5.01
CA PRO A 167 -4.98 14.05 -4.57
C PRO A 167 -6.06 13.89 -5.66
N GLU A 168 -5.65 13.66 -6.90
CA GLU A 168 -6.54 13.35 -8.02
C GLU A 168 -6.93 11.87 -8.08
N VAL A 169 -6.22 11.00 -7.34
CA VAL A 169 -6.43 9.54 -7.31
C VAL A 169 -7.20 9.11 -6.06
N PHE A 170 -6.93 9.77 -4.90
CA PHE A 170 -7.45 9.41 -3.59
C PHE A 170 -8.24 10.54 -2.94
#